data_d8ce29415a6fac1ee7c283d0b9338a5e
#
_entry.id   d8ce29415a6fac1ee7c283d0b9338a5e
#
_cell.length_a   1.000
_cell.length_b   1.000
_cell.length_c   1.000
_cell.angle_alpha   90.00
_cell.angle_beta   90.00
_cell.angle_gamma   90.00
#
_symmetry.space_group_name_H-M   'P 1'
#
loop_
_entity.id
_entity.type
_entity.pdbx_description
1 polymer ?
#
loop_
_entity_poly.entity_id
_entity_poly.type
_entity_poly.pdbx_seq_one_letter_code
_entity_poly.pdbx_strand_id
1 'polypeptide(L)'
;MFWKIVGYGVLAVLVFDTAASFASINFGFPYTYAAVGSVLIYAMVGYFVFRHRGFFSAIGAALLVEVVDATLGWYISWQIGPGALPAGQATTAVIATTIVFVLFFAAVCAVIGSAIARAVHGPRNNA
;
A
#
# COMPACT_ATOMS: atom_id res chain seq x y z
N MET A 1 -17.81 -4.50 -7.37
CA MET A 1 -16.69 -3.64 -7.83
C MET A 1 -15.68 -3.37 -6.72
N PHE A 2 -16.11 -2.93 -5.53
CA PHE A 2 -15.21 -2.64 -4.39
C PHE A 2 -14.22 -3.77 -4.07
N TRP A 3 -14.71 -4.97 -3.81
CA TRP A 3 -13.89 -6.12 -3.47
C TRP A 3 -12.95 -6.57 -4.59
N LYS A 4 -13.34 -6.34 -5.85
CA LYS A 4 -12.44 -6.59 -7.00
C LYS A 4 -11.26 -5.61 -6.99
N ILE A 5 -11.50 -4.33 -6.73
CA ILE A 5 -10.43 -3.33 -6.65
C ILE A 5 -9.51 -3.62 -5.47
N VAL A 6 -10.07 -3.95 -4.30
CA VAL A 6 -9.27 -4.36 -3.12
C VAL A 6 -8.45 -5.61 -3.45
N GLY A 7 -9.05 -6.64 -4.06
CA GLY A 7 -8.34 -7.86 -4.45
C GLY A 7 -7.21 -7.61 -5.44
N TYR A 8 -7.42 -6.77 -6.45
CA TYR A 8 -6.36 -6.36 -7.37
C TYR A 8 -5.27 -5.54 -6.66
N GLY A 9 -5.64 -4.66 -5.74
CA GLY A 9 -4.70 -3.92 -4.92
C GLY A 9 -3.81 -4.83 -4.08
N VAL A 10 -4.41 -5.80 -3.38
CA VAL A 10 -3.67 -6.81 -2.60
C VAL A 10 -2.73 -7.61 -3.49
N LEU A 11 -3.21 -8.11 -4.63
CA LEU A 11 -2.37 -8.85 -5.57
C LEU A 11 -1.21 -7.98 -6.08
N ALA A 12 -1.48 -6.73 -6.41
CA ALA A 12 -0.49 -5.79 -6.93
C ALA A 12 0.62 -5.52 -5.90
N VAL A 13 0.28 -5.25 -4.62
CA VAL A 13 1.30 -4.99 -3.59
C VAL A 13 2.12 -6.24 -3.30
N LEU A 14 1.51 -7.42 -3.20
CA LEU A 14 2.24 -8.66 -2.92
C LEU A 14 3.19 -9.03 -4.05
N VAL A 15 2.75 -8.94 -5.30
CA VAL A 15 3.61 -9.18 -6.48
C VAL A 15 4.71 -8.14 -6.57
N PHE A 16 4.37 -6.86 -6.36
CA PHE A 16 5.34 -5.77 -6.41
C PHE A 16 6.40 -5.89 -5.30
N ASP A 17 6.01 -6.13 -4.06
CA ASP A 17 6.93 -6.29 -2.93
C ASP A 17 7.86 -7.50 -3.11
N THR A 18 7.32 -8.62 -3.59
CA THR A 18 8.10 -9.81 -3.90
C THR A 18 9.12 -9.51 -4.99
N ALA A 19 8.69 -8.90 -6.09
CA ALA A 19 9.58 -8.54 -7.19
C ALA A 19 10.64 -7.51 -6.76
N ALA A 20 10.25 -6.48 -6.00
CA ALA A 20 11.17 -5.46 -5.47
C ALA A 20 12.19 -6.06 -4.50
N SER A 21 11.78 -7.01 -3.66
CA SER A 21 12.68 -7.70 -2.74
C SER A 21 13.73 -8.50 -3.48
N PHE A 22 13.35 -9.29 -4.49
CA PHE A 22 14.31 -10.03 -5.32
C PHE A 22 15.21 -9.10 -6.14
N ALA A 23 14.66 -8.03 -6.70
CA ALA A 23 15.44 -7.07 -7.46
C ALA A 23 16.46 -6.32 -6.56
N SER A 24 16.08 -6.00 -5.32
CA SER A 24 16.99 -5.38 -4.36
C SER A 24 18.20 -6.27 -4.07
N ILE A 25 17.98 -7.58 -3.85
CA ILE A 25 19.07 -8.53 -3.62
C ILE A 25 19.96 -8.70 -4.85
N ASN A 26 19.36 -8.84 -6.02
CA ASN A 26 20.12 -9.17 -7.24
C ASN A 26 20.82 -7.97 -7.85
N PHE A 27 20.23 -6.76 -7.75
CA PHE A 27 20.76 -5.55 -8.36
C PHE A 27 21.33 -4.54 -7.35
N GLY A 28 21.21 -4.81 -6.05
CA GLY A 28 21.84 -4.01 -4.99
C GLY A 28 21.25 -2.62 -4.78
N PHE A 29 20.03 -2.32 -5.28
CA PHE A 29 19.42 -1.03 -5.00
C PHE A 29 18.74 -1.00 -3.62
N PRO A 30 18.65 0.17 -2.96
CA PRO A 30 17.97 0.28 -1.68
C PRO A 30 16.49 -0.11 -1.77
N TYR A 31 16.07 -1.08 -0.98
CA TYR A 31 14.67 -1.54 -0.95
C TYR A 31 13.66 -0.43 -0.62
N THR A 32 14.10 0.59 0.09
CA THR A 32 13.26 1.78 0.40
C THR A 32 12.72 2.47 -0.85
N TYR A 33 13.35 2.35 -2.00
CA TYR A 33 12.82 2.88 -3.26
C TYR A 33 11.55 2.15 -3.73
N ALA A 34 11.30 0.94 -3.23
CA ALA A 34 10.05 0.24 -3.47
C ALA A 34 8.82 1.01 -2.93
N ALA A 35 9.00 1.87 -1.93
CA ALA A 35 7.93 2.72 -1.41
C ALA A 35 7.27 3.59 -2.49
N VAL A 36 8.01 4.01 -3.52
CA VAL A 36 7.45 4.79 -4.64
C VAL A 36 6.39 3.98 -5.40
N GLY A 37 6.63 2.70 -5.64
CA GLY A 37 5.66 1.83 -6.29
C GLY A 37 4.43 1.58 -5.42
N SER A 38 4.61 1.42 -4.12
CA SER A 38 3.51 1.26 -3.15
C SER A 38 2.63 2.51 -3.12
N VAL A 39 3.20 3.73 -3.14
CA VAL A 39 2.46 4.99 -3.27
C VAL A 39 1.52 4.97 -4.47
N LEU A 40 2.02 4.54 -5.63
CA LEU A 40 1.22 4.47 -6.85
C LEU A 40 0.08 3.47 -6.71
N ILE A 41 0.32 2.31 -6.13
CA ILE A 41 -0.72 1.27 -5.93
C ILE A 41 -1.81 1.79 -5.00
N TYR A 42 -1.48 2.36 -3.84
CA TYR A 42 -2.47 2.89 -2.90
C TYR A 42 -3.24 4.09 -3.47
N ALA A 43 -2.57 4.98 -4.20
CA ALA A 43 -3.23 6.09 -4.88
C ALA A 43 -4.20 5.59 -5.97
N MET A 44 -3.82 4.56 -6.73
CA MET A 44 -4.71 3.94 -7.72
C MET A 44 -5.92 3.25 -7.07
N VAL A 45 -5.72 2.52 -5.98
CA VAL A 45 -6.84 1.94 -5.20
C VAL A 45 -7.77 3.06 -4.74
N GLY A 46 -7.24 4.12 -4.15
CA GLY A 46 -8.00 5.30 -3.72
C GLY A 46 -8.78 5.94 -4.88
N TYR A 47 -8.12 6.15 -6.02
CA TYR A 47 -8.72 6.72 -7.22
C TYR A 47 -9.92 5.90 -7.71
N PHE A 48 -9.73 4.61 -7.93
CA PHE A 48 -10.79 3.76 -8.49
C PHE A 48 -11.94 3.54 -7.51
N VAL A 49 -11.65 3.33 -6.23
CA VAL A 49 -12.71 3.14 -5.22
C VAL A 49 -13.49 4.44 -5.01
N PHE A 50 -12.83 5.60 -4.99
CA PHE A 50 -13.50 6.89 -4.89
C PHE A 50 -14.55 7.06 -5.99
N ARG A 51 -14.23 6.73 -7.22
CA ARG A 51 -15.17 6.83 -8.35
C ARG A 51 -16.44 6.00 -8.18
N HIS A 52 -16.34 4.86 -7.51
CA HIS A 52 -17.46 3.92 -7.36
C HIS A 52 -18.20 4.03 -6.03
N ARG A 53 -17.49 4.34 -4.95
CA ARG A 53 -18.01 4.26 -3.58
C ARG A 53 -17.80 5.51 -2.72
N GLY A 54 -17.01 6.47 -3.19
CA GLY A 54 -16.73 7.72 -2.50
C GLY A 54 -15.54 7.68 -1.55
N PHE A 55 -15.33 8.78 -0.85
CA PHE A 55 -14.08 9.11 -0.14
C PHE A 55 -13.73 8.13 0.99
N PHE A 56 -14.67 7.89 1.91
CA PHE A 56 -14.40 7.01 3.06
C PHE A 56 -14.16 5.56 2.63
N SER A 57 -14.86 5.11 1.59
CA SER A 57 -14.63 3.77 1.03
C SER A 57 -13.26 3.65 0.37
N ALA A 58 -12.77 4.73 -0.24
CA ALA A 58 -11.43 4.77 -0.83
C ALA A 58 -10.33 4.61 0.23
N ILE A 59 -10.45 5.32 1.35
CA ILE A 59 -9.53 5.18 2.49
C ILE A 59 -9.61 3.76 3.06
N GLY A 60 -10.83 3.26 3.32
CA GLY A 60 -11.03 1.92 3.84
C GLY A 60 -10.43 0.82 2.95
N ALA A 61 -10.56 0.96 1.62
CA ALA A 61 -9.95 0.03 0.67
C ALA A 61 -8.42 0.04 0.72
N ALA A 62 -7.80 1.21 0.76
CA ALA A 62 -6.35 1.33 0.87
C ALA A 62 -5.83 0.75 2.19
N LEU A 63 -6.55 0.99 3.30
CA LEU A 63 -6.20 0.41 4.60
C LEU A 63 -6.30 -1.12 4.60
N LEU A 64 -7.31 -1.70 3.93
CA LEU A 64 -7.42 -3.16 3.79
C LEU A 64 -6.25 -3.75 2.99
N VAL A 65 -5.87 -3.09 1.90
CA VAL A 65 -4.70 -3.50 1.10
C VAL A 65 -3.43 -3.39 1.94
N GLU A 66 -3.26 -2.29 2.68
CA GLU A 66 -2.10 -2.07 3.53
C GLU A 66 -2.00 -3.07 4.68
N VAL A 67 -3.10 -3.47 5.32
CA VAL A 67 -3.07 -4.49 6.37
C VAL A 67 -2.47 -5.80 5.83
N VAL A 68 -2.82 -6.19 4.61
CA VAL A 68 -2.24 -7.39 3.99
C VAL A 68 -0.77 -7.16 3.66
N ASP A 69 -0.42 -5.99 3.16
CA ASP A 69 0.97 -5.65 2.82
C ASP A 69 1.86 -5.55 4.07
N ALA A 70 1.40 -4.85 5.10
CA ALA A 70 2.13 -4.71 6.37
C ALA A 70 2.27 -6.02 7.15
N THR A 71 1.50 -7.04 6.85
CA THR A 71 1.57 -8.36 7.47
C THR A 71 2.21 -9.37 6.52
N LEU A 72 1.48 -9.81 5.52
CA LEU A 72 1.94 -10.86 4.59
C LEU A 72 3.03 -10.35 3.65
N GLY A 73 2.89 -9.15 3.10
CA GLY A 73 3.89 -8.54 2.20
C GLY A 73 5.23 -8.34 2.93
N TRP A 74 5.18 -7.75 4.12
CA TRP A 74 6.38 -7.56 4.94
C TRP A 74 6.99 -8.90 5.39
N TYR A 75 6.17 -9.90 5.74
CA TYR A 75 6.66 -11.24 6.06
C TYR A 75 7.41 -11.87 4.87
N ILE A 76 6.86 -11.78 3.67
CA ILE A 76 7.52 -12.28 2.44
C ILE A 76 8.86 -11.56 2.22
N SER A 77 8.87 -10.23 2.29
CA SER A 77 10.09 -9.43 2.15
C SER A 77 11.13 -9.74 3.23
N TRP A 78 10.67 -10.01 4.46
CA TRP A 78 11.54 -10.45 5.55
C TRP A 78 12.22 -11.78 5.25
N GLN A 79 11.45 -12.76 4.72
CA GLN A 79 12.01 -14.07 4.36
C GLN A 79 13.00 -13.98 3.19
N ILE A 80 12.76 -13.09 2.23
CA ILE A 80 13.68 -12.86 1.11
C ILE A 80 14.94 -12.12 1.58
N GLY A 81 14.82 -11.21 2.57
CA GLY A 81 15.92 -10.52 3.21
C GLY A 81 15.78 -9.00 3.36
N PRO A 82 15.38 -8.22 2.31
CA PRO A 82 15.41 -6.76 2.39
C PRO A 82 14.48 -6.15 3.43
N GLY A 83 13.37 -6.84 3.75
CA GLY A 83 12.41 -6.41 4.76
C GLY A 83 12.81 -6.78 6.19
N ALA A 84 13.88 -7.54 6.39
CA ALA A 84 14.33 -7.94 7.72
C ALA A 84 14.86 -6.75 8.52
N LEU A 85 14.40 -6.64 9.76
CA LEU A 85 14.97 -5.67 10.71
C LEU A 85 16.34 -6.12 11.20
N PRO A 86 17.26 -5.19 11.45
CA PRO A 86 18.56 -5.50 12.04
C PRO A 86 18.41 -6.26 13.38
N ALA A 87 19.41 -7.07 13.71
CA ALA A 87 19.41 -7.83 14.95
C ALA A 87 19.19 -6.92 16.18
N GLY A 88 18.27 -7.30 17.06
CA GLY A 88 17.90 -6.54 18.25
C GLY A 88 16.89 -5.40 18.02
N GLN A 89 16.53 -5.09 16.78
CA GLN A 89 15.53 -4.05 16.47
C GLN A 89 14.12 -4.60 16.25
N ALA A 90 13.94 -5.89 16.14
CA ALA A 90 12.64 -6.55 15.95
C ALA A 90 11.83 -6.61 17.26
N THR A 91 11.61 -5.46 17.90
CA THR A 91 10.78 -5.36 19.11
C THR A 91 9.31 -5.14 18.74
N THR A 92 8.40 -5.54 19.64
CA THR A 92 6.97 -5.30 19.47
C THR A 92 6.67 -3.81 19.22
N ALA A 93 7.34 -2.91 19.93
CA ALA A 93 7.17 -1.47 19.78
C ALA A 93 7.57 -0.98 18.37
N VAL A 94 8.70 -1.43 17.84
CA VAL A 94 9.17 -1.06 16.50
C VAL A 94 8.21 -1.60 15.44
N ILE A 95 7.80 -2.87 15.56
CA ILE A 95 6.87 -3.49 14.61
C ILE A 95 5.52 -2.76 14.63
N ALA A 96 4.95 -2.52 15.81
CA ALA A 96 3.67 -1.82 15.95
C ALA A 96 3.74 -0.39 15.40
N THR A 97 4.79 0.35 15.70
CA THR A 97 4.98 1.72 15.20
C THR A 97 5.11 1.75 13.68
N THR A 98 5.83 0.80 13.10
CA THR A 98 5.96 0.66 11.65
C THR A 98 4.61 0.39 11.00
N ILE A 99 3.83 -0.55 11.52
CA ILE A 99 2.49 -0.88 11.00
C ILE A 99 1.58 0.35 11.05
N VAL A 100 1.53 1.06 12.18
CA VAL A 100 0.73 2.30 12.31
C VAL A 100 1.16 3.35 11.30
N PHE A 101 2.46 3.53 11.12
CA PHE A 101 3.00 4.50 10.16
C PHE A 101 2.61 4.17 8.72
N VAL A 102 2.76 2.92 8.30
CA VAL A 102 2.43 2.54 6.91
C VAL A 102 0.92 2.56 6.65
N LEU A 103 0.09 2.25 7.64
CA LEU A 103 -1.37 2.42 7.55
C LEU A 103 -1.74 3.90 7.35
N PHE A 104 -1.16 4.80 8.13
CA PHE A 104 -1.35 6.23 7.95
C PHE A 104 -0.91 6.70 6.55
N PHE A 105 0.23 6.20 6.10
CA PHE A 105 0.78 6.51 4.79
C PHE A 105 -0.15 6.03 3.65
N ALA A 106 -0.69 4.82 3.73
CA ALA A 106 -1.66 4.30 2.75
C ALA A 106 -2.94 5.16 2.72
N ALA A 107 -3.43 5.61 3.88
CA ALA A 107 -4.58 6.52 3.95
C ALA A 107 -4.30 7.84 3.23
N VAL A 108 -3.12 8.44 3.43
CA VAL A 108 -2.71 9.68 2.73
C VAL A 108 -2.65 9.45 1.22
N CYS A 109 -2.08 8.34 0.76
CA CYS A 109 -2.04 7.99 -0.66
C CYS A 109 -3.45 7.84 -1.26
N ALA A 110 -4.38 7.24 -0.52
CA ALA A 110 -5.78 7.13 -0.95
C ALA A 110 -6.47 8.49 -1.05
N VAL A 111 -6.18 9.41 -0.14
CA VAL A 111 -6.67 10.80 -0.21
C VAL A 111 -6.17 11.48 -1.47
N ILE A 112 -4.88 11.34 -1.79
CA ILE A 112 -4.29 11.89 -3.01
C ILE A 112 -4.97 11.28 -4.25
N GLY A 113 -5.11 9.97 -4.32
CA GLY A 113 -5.81 9.28 -5.41
C GLY A 113 -7.26 9.74 -5.56
N SER A 114 -7.97 9.92 -4.46
CA SER A 114 -9.34 10.44 -4.43
C SER A 114 -9.43 11.90 -4.92
N ALA A 115 -8.46 12.73 -4.52
CA ALA A 115 -8.38 14.11 -4.97
C ALA A 115 -8.13 14.21 -6.49
N ILE A 116 -7.24 13.37 -7.01
CA ILE A 116 -6.99 13.27 -8.46
C ILE A 116 -8.27 12.82 -9.19
N ALA A 117 -8.95 11.79 -8.68
CA ALA A 117 -10.20 11.32 -9.28
C ALA A 117 -11.27 12.42 -9.33
N ARG A 118 -11.39 13.20 -8.26
CA ARG A 118 -12.30 14.36 -8.18
C ARG A 118 -11.91 15.46 -9.16
N ALA A 119 -10.63 15.76 -9.28
CA ALA A 119 -10.15 16.78 -10.20
C ALA A 119 -10.38 16.43 -11.68
N VAL A 120 -10.20 15.14 -12.02
CA VAL A 120 -10.36 14.65 -13.41
C VAL A 120 -11.82 14.50 -13.80
N HIS A 121 -12.68 14.05 -12.88
CA HIS A 121 -14.08 13.67 -13.19
C HIS A 121 -15.14 14.58 -12.56
N GLY A 122 -14.73 15.61 -11.83
CA GLY A 122 -15.62 16.48 -11.09
C GLY A 122 -16.15 15.87 -9.79
N PRO A 123 -16.94 16.63 -9.02
CA PRO A 123 -17.56 16.13 -7.79
C PRO A 123 -18.52 14.99 -8.14
N ARG A 124 -18.48 13.94 -7.33
CA ARG A 124 -19.44 12.84 -7.47
C ARG A 124 -20.83 13.37 -7.13
N ASN A 125 -21.70 13.45 -8.13
CA ASN A 125 -23.11 13.72 -7.87
C ASN A 125 -23.68 12.48 -7.16
N ASN A 126 -23.81 12.57 -5.84
CA ASN A 126 -24.61 11.63 -5.07
C ASN A 126 -26.09 11.96 -5.36
N ALA A 127 -26.53 11.47 -6.49
CA ALA A 127 -27.96 11.44 -6.78
C ALA A 127 -28.58 10.22 -6.14
#